data_0d0bf3b1244a2adb2cd1619898daf00c
#
_entry.id   0d0bf3b1244a2adb2cd1619898daf00c
#
_cell.length_a   1.000
_cell.length_b   1.000
_cell.length_c   1.000
_cell.angle_alpha   90.00
_cell.angle_beta   90.00
_cell.angle_gamma   90.00
#
_symmetry.space_group_name_H-M   'P 1'
#
loop_
_entity.id
_entity.type
_entity.pdbx_description
1 polymer ?
#
loop_
_entity_poly.entity_id
_entity_poly.type
_entity_poly.pdbx_seq_one_letter_code
_entity_poly.pdbx_strand_id
1 'polypeptide(L)'
;MAAELARGDLMATIERQRFDLIVIGAGINGAGIARDGAMRGLRVLLLDKDDIAAGTTAFSTRLIHGGLRYLEYAEFGLVRESLRERERLLRIAPHLVSPHRFLIPIYAGARRSPALIRLGMVAYDLLSFDKSLPWHQMLSPEETHALEPGLDDGGLCGAAAYTDGQVTFPERLTVENA
;
A
#
# COMPACT_ATOMS: atom_id res chain seq x y z
N MET A 1 7.42 -33.70 3.39
CA MET A 1 8.64 -33.81 2.59
C MET A 1 8.21 -33.69 1.12
N ALA A 2 7.96 -32.45 0.72
CA ALA A 2 7.71 -32.20 -0.70
C ALA A 2 9.04 -32.47 -1.42
N ALA A 3 9.07 -33.44 -2.33
CA ALA A 3 10.22 -33.69 -3.17
C ALA A 3 10.45 -32.40 -3.99
N GLU A 4 11.63 -31.79 -3.85
CA GLU A 4 12.06 -30.69 -4.68
C GLU A 4 12.19 -31.22 -6.11
N LEU A 5 11.17 -30.93 -6.93
CA LEU A 5 11.19 -31.31 -8.32
C LEU A 5 12.33 -30.57 -8.98
N ALA A 6 13.23 -31.27 -9.65
CA ALA A 6 14.24 -30.64 -10.47
C ALA A 6 13.55 -29.71 -11.50
N ARG A 7 14.14 -28.58 -11.82
CA ARG A 7 13.54 -27.58 -12.74
C ARG A 7 13.08 -28.19 -14.07
N GLY A 8 13.81 -29.21 -14.56
CA GLY A 8 13.43 -29.96 -15.75
C GLY A 8 12.14 -30.76 -15.62
N ASP A 9 11.93 -31.38 -14.45
CA ASP A 9 10.70 -32.14 -14.17
C ASP A 9 9.50 -31.22 -14.03
N LEU A 10 9.70 -30.01 -13.43
CA LEU A 10 8.67 -28.99 -13.33
C LEU A 10 8.24 -28.49 -14.71
N MET A 11 9.19 -28.17 -15.60
CA MET A 11 8.90 -27.76 -16.98
C MET A 11 8.15 -28.84 -17.76
N ALA A 12 8.58 -30.09 -17.69
CA ALA A 12 7.87 -31.21 -18.31
C ALA A 12 6.43 -31.41 -17.77
N THR A 13 6.22 -31.10 -16.50
CA THR A 13 4.89 -31.13 -15.90
C THR A 13 4.01 -29.99 -16.41
N ILE A 14 4.56 -28.77 -16.50
CA ILE A 14 3.86 -27.60 -17.03
C ILE A 14 3.45 -27.81 -18.49
N GLU A 15 4.33 -28.36 -19.33
CA GLU A 15 4.06 -28.60 -20.75
C GLU A 15 2.92 -29.61 -21.00
N ARG A 16 2.68 -30.52 -20.05
CA ARG A 16 1.61 -31.53 -20.14
C ARG A 16 0.27 -31.05 -19.61
N GLN A 17 0.25 -29.92 -18.91
CA GLN A 17 -0.96 -29.36 -18.31
C GLN A 17 -1.60 -28.31 -19.20
N ARG A 18 -2.91 -28.15 -19.07
CA ARG A 18 -3.64 -27.02 -19.66
C ARG A 18 -3.97 -26.02 -18.56
N PHE A 19 -3.66 -24.76 -18.81
CA PHE A 19 -3.97 -23.65 -17.95
C PHE A 19 -5.04 -22.79 -18.60
N ASP A 20 -5.94 -22.24 -17.78
CA ASP A 20 -6.99 -21.33 -18.23
C ASP A 20 -6.48 -19.87 -18.18
N LEU A 21 -5.47 -19.60 -17.33
CA LEU A 21 -4.83 -18.30 -17.16
C LEU A 21 -3.32 -18.48 -16.93
N ILE A 22 -2.52 -17.68 -17.63
CA ILE A 22 -1.08 -17.54 -17.36
C ILE A 22 -0.81 -16.11 -16.92
N VAL A 23 -0.22 -15.95 -15.74
CA VAL A 23 0.17 -14.67 -15.16
C VAL A 23 1.70 -14.57 -15.20
N ILE A 24 2.22 -13.52 -15.83
CA ILE A 24 3.65 -13.27 -15.93
C ILE A 24 4.02 -12.12 -15.00
N GLY A 25 4.83 -12.42 -14.00
CA GLY A 25 5.25 -11.51 -12.93
C GLY A 25 4.60 -11.88 -11.60
N ALA A 26 5.40 -12.41 -10.66
CA ALA A 26 4.96 -12.81 -9.33
C ALA A 26 5.19 -11.73 -8.26
N GLY A 27 5.04 -10.46 -8.63
CA GLY A 27 4.88 -9.36 -7.68
C GLY A 27 3.49 -9.36 -7.06
N ILE A 28 3.20 -8.39 -6.19
CA ILE A 28 1.92 -8.32 -5.45
C ILE A 28 0.69 -8.31 -6.38
N ASN A 29 0.78 -7.67 -7.53
CA ASN A 29 -0.32 -7.63 -8.50
C ASN A 29 -0.52 -8.99 -9.17
N GLY A 30 0.56 -9.65 -9.62
CA GLY A 30 0.46 -10.96 -10.26
C GLY A 30 -0.02 -12.03 -9.29
N ALA A 31 0.48 -12.04 -8.06
CA ALA A 31 0.01 -12.94 -7.01
C ALA A 31 -1.48 -12.72 -6.71
N GLY A 32 -1.92 -11.47 -6.62
CA GLY A 32 -3.34 -11.13 -6.43
C GLY A 32 -4.24 -11.59 -7.58
N ILE A 33 -3.79 -11.45 -8.83
CA ILE A 33 -4.51 -11.92 -10.02
C ILE A 33 -4.56 -13.45 -10.04
N ALA A 34 -3.44 -14.11 -9.73
CA ALA A 34 -3.36 -15.56 -9.70
C ALA A 34 -4.32 -16.14 -8.64
N ARG A 35 -4.31 -15.57 -7.44
CA ARG A 35 -5.24 -15.93 -6.36
C ARG A 35 -6.70 -15.74 -6.79
N ASP A 36 -7.07 -14.58 -7.32
CA ASP A 36 -8.46 -14.34 -7.74
C ASP A 36 -8.89 -15.32 -8.84
N GLY A 37 -8.02 -15.61 -9.80
CA GLY A 37 -8.25 -16.61 -10.83
C GLY A 37 -8.48 -18.02 -10.25
N ALA A 38 -7.62 -18.44 -9.33
CA ALA A 38 -7.76 -19.73 -8.65
C ALA A 38 -9.04 -19.81 -7.81
N MET A 39 -9.40 -18.76 -7.10
CA MET A 39 -10.66 -18.68 -6.33
C MET A 39 -11.91 -18.78 -7.22
N ARG A 40 -11.80 -18.43 -8.51
CA ARG A 40 -12.85 -18.61 -9.52
C ARG A 40 -12.84 -19.99 -10.17
N GLY A 41 -11.95 -20.88 -9.73
CA GLY A 41 -11.84 -22.25 -10.25
C GLY A 41 -11.01 -22.37 -11.51
N LEU A 42 -10.29 -21.33 -11.91
CA LEU A 42 -9.38 -21.39 -13.05
C LEU A 42 -8.08 -22.12 -12.66
N ARG A 43 -7.53 -22.86 -13.62
CA ARG A 43 -6.17 -23.41 -13.50
C ARG A 43 -5.20 -22.31 -13.89
N VAL A 44 -4.51 -21.76 -12.90
CA VAL A 44 -3.60 -20.63 -13.08
C VAL A 44 -2.15 -21.09 -13.06
N LEU A 45 -1.36 -20.58 -13.99
CA LEU A 45 0.10 -20.68 -13.97
C LEU A 45 0.67 -19.29 -13.68
N LEU A 46 1.35 -19.14 -12.54
CA LEU A 46 2.09 -17.93 -12.19
C LEU A 46 3.58 -18.14 -12.48
N LEU A 47 4.15 -17.25 -13.27
CA LEU A 47 5.55 -17.30 -13.69
C LEU A 47 6.26 -15.99 -13.33
N ASP A 48 7.50 -16.10 -12.87
CA ASP A 48 8.42 -14.97 -12.75
C ASP A 48 9.81 -15.36 -13.27
N LYS A 49 10.57 -14.38 -13.69
CA LYS A 49 11.97 -14.55 -14.08
C LYS A 49 12.90 -14.72 -12.87
N ASP A 50 12.49 -14.16 -11.72
CA ASP A 50 13.19 -14.17 -10.45
C ASP A 50 12.31 -14.81 -9.36
N ASP A 51 12.61 -14.57 -8.09
CA ASP A 51 11.82 -15.02 -6.97
C ASP A 51 10.53 -14.18 -6.78
N ILE A 52 9.56 -14.74 -6.07
CA ILE A 52 8.31 -14.06 -5.75
C ILE A 52 8.62 -12.72 -5.05
N ALA A 53 7.97 -11.66 -5.53
CA ALA A 53 8.13 -10.30 -5.01
C ALA A 53 9.51 -9.66 -5.16
N ALA A 54 10.46 -10.26 -5.85
CA ALA A 54 11.84 -9.77 -5.98
C ALA A 54 11.97 -8.41 -6.69
N GLY A 55 10.94 -7.95 -7.42
CA GLY A 55 10.94 -6.69 -8.16
C GLY A 55 10.43 -5.50 -7.34
N THR A 56 9.62 -4.66 -7.97
CA THR A 56 9.06 -3.41 -7.39
C THR A 56 8.40 -3.62 -6.03
N THR A 57 7.82 -4.78 -5.76
CA THR A 57 7.19 -5.10 -4.48
C THR A 57 8.19 -5.00 -3.33
N ALA A 58 9.37 -5.61 -3.43
CA ALA A 58 10.42 -5.57 -2.42
C ALA A 58 10.99 -4.15 -2.23
N PHE A 59 11.11 -3.39 -3.33
CA PHE A 59 11.68 -2.04 -3.34
C PHE A 59 10.64 -0.92 -3.18
N SER A 60 9.42 -1.25 -2.73
CA SER A 60 8.37 -0.27 -2.47
C SER A 60 8.64 0.53 -1.19
N THR A 61 7.91 1.62 -1.00
CA THR A 61 7.90 2.38 0.26
C THR A 61 7.24 1.64 1.42
N ARG A 62 6.68 0.46 1.16
CA ARG A 62 5.94 -0.38 2.12
C ARG A 62 4.69 0.30 2.70
N LEU A 63 4.20 1.32 2.02
CA LEU A 63 3.02 2.06 2.42
C LEU A 63 1.80 1.61 1.59
N ILE A 64 0.70 1.41 2.29
CA ILE A 64 -0.61 1.14 1.70
C ILE A 64 -1.48 2.36 1.99
N HIS A 65 -1.59 3.24 1.00
CA HIS A 65 -2.12 4.59 1.20
C HIS A 65 -2.99 5.04 0.02
N GLY A 66 -3.81 6.06 0.25
CA GLY A 66 -4.67 6.64 -0.79
C GLY A 66 -3.96 7.59 -1.75
N GLY A 67 -2.68 7.93 -1.48
CA GLY A 67 -1.93 8.83 -2.35
C GLY A 67 -2.43 10.28 -2.31
N LEU A 68 -2.29 10.97 -1.17
CA LEU A 68 -2.67 12.38 -0.98
C LEU A 68 -2.27 13.30 -2.15
N ARG A 69 -1.13 13.00 -2.79
CA ARG A 69 -0.64 13.79 -3.92
C ARG A 69 -1.58 13.77 -5.13
N TYR A 70 -2.35 12.70 -5.32
CA TYR A 70 -3.28 12.58 -6.43
C TYR A 70 -4.49 13.51 -6.30
N LEU A 71 -4.79 14.00 -5.09
CA LEU A 71 -5.82 15.04 -4.90
C LEU A 71 -5.47 16.34 -5.63
N GLU A 72 -4.18 16.66 -5.76
CA GLU A 72 -3.73 17.84 -6.51
C GLU A 72 -4.03 17.74 -8.02
N TYR A 73 -4.20 16.53 -8.52
CA TYR A 73 -4.53 16.24 -9.92
C TYR A 73 -6.02 15.90 -10.11
N ALA A 74 -6.84 16.12 -9.07
CA ALA A 74 -8.27 15.81 -9.07
C ALA A 74 -8.61 14.33 -9.35
N GLU A 75 -7.69 13.42 -9.08
CA GLU A 75 -7.85 11.97 -9.26
C GLU A 75 -8.64 11.33 -8.09
N PHE A 76 -9.81 11.89 -7.80
CA PHE A 76 -10.63 11.48 -6.64
C PHE A 76 -11.05 10.01 -6.69
N GLY A 77 -11.33 9.49 -7.89
CA GLY A 77 -11.68 8.07 -8.10
C GLY A 77 -10.55 7.14 -7.67
N LEU A 78 -9.33 7.42 -8.13
CA LEU A 78 -8.13 6.65 -7.79
C LEU A 78 -7.84 6.70 -6.28
N VAL A 79 -7.95 7.88 -5.67
CA VAL A 79 -7.77 8.05 -4.21
C VAL A 79 -8.80 7.22 -3.45
N ARG A 80 -10.08 7.29 -3.84
CA ARG A 80 -11.15 6.52 -3.19
C ARG A 80 -10.93 5.02 -3.30
N GLU A 81 -10.57 4.52 -4.47
CA GLU A 81 -10.29 3.11 -4.70
C GLU A 81 -9.12 2.63 -3.82
N SER A 82 -8.00 3.36 -3.82
CA SER A 82 -6.82 3.05 -3.02
C SER A 82 -7.12 3.04 -1.52
N LEU A 83 -7.94 3.99 -1.03
CA LEU A 83 -8.36 4.04 0.37
C LEU A 83 -9.25 2.86 0.77
N ARG A 84 -10.12 2.40 -0.14
CA ARG A 84 -10.94 1.19 0.09
C ARG A 84 -10.08 -0.08 0.13
N GLU A 85 -9.12 -0.21 -0.79
CA GLU A 85 -8.20 -1.35 -0.78
C GLU A 85 -7.31 -1.35 0.47
N ARG A 86 -6.82 -0.19 0.92
CA ARG A 86 -6.14 -0.06 2.21
C ARG A 86 -6.98 -0.63 3.35
N GLU A 87 -8.24 -0.22 3.43
CA GLU A 87 -9.16 -0.67 4.48
C GLU A 87 -9.45 -2.17 4.40
N ARG A 88 -9.54 -2.73 3.18
CA ARG A 88 -9.65 -4.18 2.98
C ARG A 88 -8.42 -4.91 3.51
N LEU A 89 -7.22 -4.46 3.16
CA LEU A 89 -5.98 -5.09 3.58
C LEU A 89 -5.79 -5.05 5.10
N LEU A 90 -6.14 -3.93 5.75
CA LEU A 90 -6.15 -3.83 7.22
C LEU A 90 -7.06 -4.86 7.88
N ARG A 91 -8.17 -5.24 7.23
CA ARG A 91 -9.11 -6.23 7.76
C ARG A 91 -8.71 -7.68 7.43
N ILE A 92 -8.28 -7.95 6.20
CA ILE A 92 -8.01 -9.34 5.76
C ILE A 92 -6.60 -9.80 6.09
N ALA A 93 -5.66 -8.88 6.27
CA ALA A 93 -4.26 -9.19 6.56
C ALA A 93 -3.72 -8.40 7.77
N PRO A 94 -4.42 -8.36 8.95
CA PRO A 94 -4.01 -7.55 10.10
C PRO A 94 -2.67 -7.96 10.71
N HIS A 95 -2.20 -9.15 10.40
CA HIS A 95 -0.90 -9.68 10.82
C HIS A 95 0.28 -9.18 9.96
N LEU A 96 -0.01 -8.58 8.81
CA LEU A 96 0.98 -8.05 7.87
C LEU A 96 0.85 -6.55 7.64
N VAL A 97 -0.39 -6.04 7.72
CA VAL A 97 -0.73 -4.65 7.46
C VAL A 97 -1.23 -4.00 8.74
N SER A 98 -0.57 -2.96 9.18
CA SER A 98 -0.89 -2.23 10.41
C SER A 98 -1.11 -0.74 10.14
N PRO A 99 -1.90 -0.06 10.98
CA PRO A 99 -1.99 1.40 10.95
C PRO A 99 -0.63 2.04 11.25
N HIS A 100 -0.27 3.06 10.48
CA HIS A 100 0.93 3.86 10.71
C HIS A 100 0.59 5.34 10.64
N ARG A 101 1.04 6.11 11.65
CA ARG A 101 0.79 7.54 11.75
C ARG A 101 1.85 8.32 10.99
N PHE A 102 1.42 9.30 10.21
CA PHE A 102 2.26 10.20 9.43
C PHE A 102 2.09 11.63 9.88
N LEU A 103 3.17 12.38 9.78
CA LEU A 103 3.18 13.82 9.96
C LEU A 103 3.58 14.50 8.65
N ILE A 104 2.84 15.52 8.26
CA ILE A 104 3.19 16.45 7.19
C ILE A 104 3.53 17.78 7.85
N PRO A 105 4.81 18.08 8.10
CA PRO A 105 5.19 19.34 8.72
C PRO A 105 4.90 20.51 7.75
N ILE A 106 4.46 21.61 8.31
CA ILE A 106 4.04 22.80 7.58
C ILE A 106 4.95 23.94 8.00
N TYR A 107 5.72 24.48 7.06
CA TYR A 107 6.64 25.59 7.29
C TYR A 107 6.15 26.87 6.63
N ALA A 108 6.49 28.00 7.24
CA ALA A 108 6.27 29.32 6.66
C ALA A 108 6.98 29.44 5.30
N GLY A 109 6.29 29.99 4.30
CA GLY A 109 6.84 30.11 2.94
C GLY A 109 6.86 28.81 2.12
N ALA A 110 6.36 27.69 2.66
CA ALA A 110 6.23 26.46 1.90
C ALA A 110 5.25 26.62 0.72
N ARG A 111 5.47 25.84 -0.35
CA ARG A 111 4.63 25.87 -1.57
C ARG A 111 3.14 25.66 -1.29
N ARG A 112 2.82 24.88 -0.27
CA ARG A 112 1.44 24.58 0.13
C ARG A 112 1.13 25.31 1.43
N SER A 113 0.10 26.17 1.39
CA SER A 113 -0.37 26.84 2.59
C SER A 113 -1.01 25.89 3.60
N PRO A 114 -1.02 26.22 4.91
CA PRO A 114 -1.71 25.42 5.92
C PRO A 114 -3.19 25.16 5.58
N ALA A 115 -3.86 26.14 5.00
CA ALA A 115 -5.27 26.05 4.60
C ALA A 115 -5.46 25.02 3.46
N LEU A 116 -4.54 25.00 2.48
CA LEU A 116 -4.59 24.03 1.37
C LEU A 116 -4.33 22.61 1.87
N ILE A 117 -3.37 22.43 2.78
CA ILE A 117 -3.10 21.10 3.38
C ILE A 117 -4.32 20.64 4.16
N ARG A 118 -4.92 21.51 4.99
CA ARG A 118 -6.15 21.18 5.74
C ARG A 118 -7.29 20.79 4.81
N LEU A 119 -7.51 21.51 3.72
CA LEU A 119 -8.53 21.19 2.73
C LEU A 119 -8.28 19.80 2.10
N GLY A 120 -7.04 19.51 1.74
CA GLY A 120 -6.63 18.20 1.22
C GLY A 120 -6.88 17.08 2.23
N MET A 121 -6.60 17.30 3.52
CA MET A 121 -6.84 16.31 4.58
C MET A 121 -8.34 16.06 4.81
N VAL A 122 -9.16 17.11 4.77
CA VAL A 122 -10.63 16.95 4.83
C VAL A 122 -11.15 16.15 3.65
N ALA A 123 -10.69 16.47 2.44
CA ALA A 123 -11.06 15.71 1.25
C ALA A 123 -10.64 14.23 1.34
N TYR A 124 -9.44 13.97 1.87
CA TYR A 124 -8.92 12.62 2.07
C TYR A 124 -9.77 11.81 3.05
N ASP A 125 -10.18 12.43 4.16
CA ASP A 125 -11.08 11.81 5.13
C ASP A 125 -12.48 11.55 4.55
N LEU A 126 -13.04 12.49 3.81
CA LEU A 126 -14.33 12.32 3.15
C LEU A 126 -14.28 11.20 2.11
N LEU A 127 -13.18 11.05 1.37
CA LEU A 127 -12.98 9.94 0.45
C LEU A 127 -12.77 8.59 1.13
N SER A 128 -12.53 8.59 2.44
CA SER A 128 -12.40 7.38 3.29
C SER A 128 -13.41 7.37 4.45
N PHE A 129 -14.61 7.88 4.25
CA PHE A 129 -15.63 8.00 5.31
C PHE A 129 -15.98 6.68 6.01
N ASP A 130 -15.76 5.56 5.35
CA ASP A 130 -16.01 4.18 5.80
C ASP A 130 -14.77 3.50 6.42
N LYS A 131 -13.71 4.27 6.73
CA LYS A 131 -12.47 3.75 7.33
C LYS A 131 -12.61 3.43 8.81
N SER A 132 -11.82 2.46 9.27
CA SER A 132 -11.61 2.16 10.69
C SER A 132 -10.55 3.06 11.35
N LEU A 133 -9.76 3.74 10.54
CA LEU A 133 -8.66 4.61 10.99
C LEU A 133 -9.17 5.97 11.48
N PRO A 134 -8.44 6.62 12.40
CA PRO A 134 -8.82 7.94 12.90
C PRO A 134 -8.80 9.01 11.80
N TRP A 135 -9.56 10.08 12.03
CA TRP A 135 -9.53 11.27 11.20
C TRP A 135 -8.21 12.01 11.38
N HIS A 136 -7.85 12.85 10.39
CA HIS A 136 -6.68 13.69 10.50
C HIS A 136 -6.79 14.70 11.66
N GLN A 137 -5.65 15.17 12.11
CA GLN A 137 -5.52 16.22 13.11
C GLN A 137 -4.59 17.30 12.58
N MET A 138 -4.97 18.55 12.78
CA MET A 138 -4.05 19.68 12.57
C MET A 138 -3.40 19.98 13.90
N LEU A 139 -2.09 19.91 13.96
CA LEU A 139 -1.27 20.08 15.16
C LEU A 139 -0.66 21.47 15.21
N SER A 140 -0.55 22.05 16.40
CA SER A 140 0.25 23.26 16.63
C SER A 140 1.75 22.99 16.46
N PRO A 141 2.60 24.02 16.36
CA PRO A 141 4.06 23.83 16.35
C PRO A 141 4.56 23.06 17.59
N GLU A 142 4.04 23.37 18.79
CA GLU A 142 4.43 22.75 20.04
C GLU A 142 4.03 21.27 20.07
N GLU A 143 2.80 20.95 19.65
CA GLU A 143 2.34 19.55 19.53
C GLU A 143 3.15 18.77 18.50
N THR A 144 3.51 19.42 17.39
CA THR A 144 4.34 18.83 16.33
C THR A 144 5.73 18.49 16.84
N HIS A 145 6.37 19.46 17.53
CA HIS A 145 7.70 19.27 18.10
C HIS A 145 7.71 18.24 19.21
N ALA A 146 6.65 18.17 20.03
CA ALA A 146 6.52 17.14 21.05
C ALA A 146 6.44 15.71 20.49
N LEU A 147 5.87 15.55 19.30
CA LEU A 147 5.79 14.26 18.61
C LEU A 147 7.04 13.93 17.81
N GLU A 148 7.70 14.92 17.23
CA GLU A 148 8.90 14.75 16.42
C GLU A 148 9.92 15.86 16.75
N PRO A 149 10.71 15.68 17.83
CA PRO A 149 11.68 16.67 18.27
C PRO A 149 12.84 16.93 17.30
N GLY A 150 13.00 16.07 16.29
CA GLY A 150 14.02 16.20 15.26
C GLY A 150 13.68 17.18 14.14
N LEU A 151 12.45 17.75 14.13
CA LEU A 151 12.08 18.73 13.14
C LEU A 151 12.72 20.11 13.44
N ASP A 152 13.10 20.82 12.38
CA ASP A 152 13.61 22.19 12.49
C ASP A 152 12.49 23.14 12.97
N ASP A 153 12.75 23.92 14.01
CA ASP A 153 11.82 24.91 14.57
C ASP A 153 11.70 26.17 13.70
N GLY A 154 12.69 26.40 12.82
CA GLY A 154 12.77 27.59 11.98
C GLY A 154 11.58 27.74 11.04
N GLY A 155 10.55 28.49 11.46
CA GLY A 155 9.35 28.74 10.67
C GLY A 155 8.34 27.59 10.65
N LEU A 156 8.42 26.64 11.58
CA LEU A 156 7.42 25.58 11.74
C LEU A 156 6.07 26.20 12.13
N CYS A 157 5.04 25.96 11.33
CA CYS A 157 3.67 26.43 11.54
C CYS A 157 2.75 25.34 12.14
N GLY A 158 3.28 24.13 12.31
CA GLY A 158 2.54 22.95 12.78
C GLY A 158 2.64 21.79 11.82
N ALA A 159 1.74 20.82 11.96
CA ALA A 159 1.68 19.67 11.05
C ALA A 159 0.24 19.17 10.83
N ALA A 160 0.03 18.46 9.74
CA ALA A 160 -1.12 17.59 9.59
C ALA A 160 -0.71 16.15 9.97
N ALA A 161 -1.38 15.59 10.96
CA ALA A 161 -1.23 14.19 11.36
C ALA A 161 -2.36 13.35 10.78
N TYR A 162 -2.04 12.24 10.16
CA TYR A 162 -3.02 11.30 9.62
C TYR A 162 -2.52 9.86 9.72
N THR A 163 -3.38 8.90 9.46
CA THR A 163 -3.03 7.48 9.57
C THR A 163 -3.34 6.77 8.26
N ASP A 164 -2.36 6.01 7.78
CA ASP A 164 -2.49 5.11 6.64
C ASP A 164 -2.02 3.69 6.99
N GLY A 165 -2.02 2.77 6.03
CA GLY A 165 -1.52 1.43 6.23
C GLY A 165 -0.02 1.32 5.95
N GLN A 166 0.64 0.46 6.69
CA GLN A 166 2.01 0.02 6.42
C GLN A 166 2.07 -1.50 6.38
N VAL A 167 2.77 -2.03 5.40
CA VAL A 167 3.13 -3.45 5.32
C VAL A 167 4.61 -3.62 5.63
N THR A 168 4.94 -4.30 6.72
CA THR A 168 6.34 -4.47 7.15
C THR A 168 7.13 -5.35 6.17
N PHE A 169 6.50 -6.41 5.69
CA PHE A 169 7.08 -7.36 4.74
C PHE A 169 6.15 -7.56 3.54
N PRO A 170 6.23 -6.69 2.50
CA PRO A 170 5.40 -6.82 1.32
C PRO A 170 5.66 -8.12 0.55
N GLU A 171 6.88 -8.66 0.65
CA GLU A 171 7.25 -9.95 0.10
C GLU A 171 6.40 -11.08 0.71
N ARG A 172 6.24 -11.05 2.03
CA ARG A 172 5.40 -12.03 2.74
C ARG A 172 3.93 -11.89 2.36
N LEU A 173 3.42 -10.66 2.26
CA LEU A 173 2.05 -10.42 1.78
C LEU A 173 1.84 -11.00 0.37
N THR A 174 2.88 -10.91 -0.48
CA THR A 174 2.83 -11.46 -1.84
C THR A 174 2.83 -12.98 -1.82
N VAL A 175 3.72 -13.61 -1.05
CA VAL A 175 3.79 -15.07 -0.91
C VAL A 175 2.50 -15.67 -0.35
N GLU A 176 1.85 -14.99 0.61
CA GLU A 176 0.57 -15.44 1.16
C GLU A 176 -0.61 -15.30 0.16
N ASN A 177 -0.41 -14.60 -0.96
CA ASN A 177 -1.37 -14.50 -2.06
C ASN A 177 -1.05 -15.45 -3.23
N ALA A 178 0.17 -15.98 -3.33
CA ALA A 178 0.59 -16.88 -4.39
C ALA A 178 0.33 -18.34 -4.01
#